data_9c679ffcaad0b71e54a97e408c44c635
#
_entry.id   9c679ffcaad0b71e54a97e408c44c635
#
_cell.length_a   1.000
_cell.length_b   1.000
_cell.length_c   1.000
_cell.angle_alpha   90.00
_cell.angle_beta   90.00
_cell.angle_gamma   90.00
#
_symmetry.space_group_name_H-M   'P 1'
#
loop_
_entity.id
_entity.type
_entity.pdbx_description
1 polymer ?
#
loop_
_entity_poly.entity_id
_entity_poly.type
_entity_poly.pdbx_seq_one_letter_code
_entity_poly.pdbx_strand_id
1 'polypeptide(L)'
;LVISCPCALVISIPLGYFGGIGAASRNGILFKGSNYLDLITKVNTIVMDKTGTLTEGVFKVRDIVTSEMDQIEFIRMLAALERKSNHPIAKAIVEYAKNETSSYQAEYIQEISGYGLTGIVNRKEVLAGNAKLLKKYNVSYDPVIDDITETIVLVAINKKFAGYVLIADIIKEDAHQTIQDLHRLGIKEIVMLSGDK
;
A
#
# COMPACT_ATOMS: atom_id res chain seq x y z
N LEU A 1 48.72 -41.31 -18.97
CA LEU A 1 48.23 -40.06 -19.65
C LEU A 1 46.71 -40.03 -19.85
N VAL A 2 45.98 -41.09 -19.50
CA VAL A 2 44.50 -41.17 -19.67
C VAL A 2 43.74 -40.62 -18.43
N ILE A 3 44.40 -40.30 -17.32
CA ILE A 3 43.80 -39.86 -16.06
C ILE A 3 43.66 -38.31 -15.96
N SER A 4 44.08 -37.58 -16.99
CA SER A 4 44.10 -36.10 -16.96
C SER A 4 42.86 -35.43 -17.58
N CYS A 5 41.81 -36.18 -17.84
CA CYS A 5 40.60 -35.55 -18.33
C CYS A 5 39.74 -35.13 -17.12
N PRO A 6 39.55 -33.82 -16.82
CA PRO A 6 38.66 -33.34 -15.76
C PRO A 6 37.19 -33.41 -16.16
N CYS A 7 36.80 -34.44 -16.94
CA CYS A 7 35.49 -34.58 -17.54
C CYS A 7 34.37 -34.51 -16.50
N ALA A 8 34.59 -35.12 -15.33
CA ALA A 8 33.62 -35.03 -14.23
C ALA A 8 33.42 -33.58 -13.75
N LEU A 9 34.47 -32.78 -13.69
CA LEU A 9 34.41 -31.38 -13.26
C LEU A 9 33.85 -30.47 -14.34
N VAL A 10 34.27 -30.67 -15.60
CA VAL A 10 33.87 -29.86 -16.76
C VAL A 10 32.39 -30.05 -17.11
N ILE A 11 31.82 -31.23 -16.85
CA ILE A 11 30.42 -31.52 -17.16
C ILE A 11 29.53 -31.32 -15.94
N SER A 12 29.97 -31.73 -14.74
CA SER A 12 29.10 -31.70 -13.56
C SER A 12 28.80 -30.29 -13.08
N ILE A 13 29.73 -29.35 -13.19
CA ILE A 13 29.49 -27.96 -12.79
C ILE A 13 28.40 -27.30 -13.64
N PRO A 14 28.52 -27.27 -15.00
CA PRO A 14 27.42 -26.72 -15.84
C PRO A 14 26.11 -27.43 -15.62
N LEU A 15 26.12 -28.75 -15.46
CA LEU A 15 24.88 -29.51 -15.22
C LEU A 15 24.20 -29.13 -13.89
N GLY A 16 25.01 -28.88 -12.85
CA GLY A 16 24.53 -28.35 -11.57
C GLY A 16 23.81 -26.98 -11.73
N TYR A 17 24.43 -26.07 -12.46
CA TYR A 17 23.81 -24.76 -12.77
C TYR A 17 22.53 -24.89 -13.59
N PHE A 18 22.51 -25.74 -14.61
CA PHE A 18 21.30 -25.99 -15.40
C PHE A 18 20.20 -26.59 -14.54
N GLY A 19 20.54 -27.53 -13.65
CA GLY A 19 19.59 -28.10 -12.69
C GLY A 19 19.03 -27.05 -11.74
N GLY A 20 19.89 -26.19 -11.19
CA GLY A 20 19.51 -25.11 -10.28
C GLY A 20 18.61 -24.06 -10.96
N ILE A 21 18.99 -23.58 -12.15
CA ILE A 21 18.19 -22.63 -12.94
C ILE A 21 16.84 -23.25 -13.34
N GLY A 22 16.85 -24.53 -13.74
CA GLY A 22 15.63 -25.24 -14.10
C GLY A 22 14.68 -25.43 -12.92
N ALA A 23 15.19 -25.73 -11.74
CA ALA A 23 14.40 -25.85 -10.51
C ALA A 23 13.82 -24.46 -10.10
N ALA A 24 14.61 -23.40 -10.17
CA ALA A 24 14.17 -22.04 -9.90
C ALA A 24 13.05 -21.62 -10.87
N SER A 25 13.22 -21.86 -12.16
CA SER A 25 12.24 -21.54 -13.20
C SER A 25 10.90 -22.26 -12.98
N ARG A 26 10.92 -23.52 -12.54
CA ARG A 26 9.69 -24.27 -12.18
C ARG A 26 8.93 -23.64 -11.01
N ASN A 27 9.63 -22.90 -10.15
CA ASN A 27 9.04 -22.15 -9.03
C ASN A 27 8.78 -20.67 -9.36
N GLY A 28 8.79 -20.29 -10.65
CA GLY A 28 8.51 -18.92 -11.09
C GLY A 28 9.68 -17.94 -10.91
N ILE A 29 10.88 -18.42 -10.59
CA ILE A 29 12.07 -17.60 -10.35
C ILE A 29 12.96 -17.65 -11.59
N LEU A 30 13.18 -16.49 -12.23
CA LEU A 30 14.02 -16.36 -13.41
C LEU A 30 15.43 -15.86 -13.05
N PHE A 31 16.42 -16.74 -13.15
CA PHE A 31 17.82 -16.34 -13.09
C PHE A 31 18.35 -15.95 -14.48
N LYS A 32 18.95 -14.78 -14.58
CA LYS A 32 19.50 -14.25 -15.87
C LYS A 32 20.85 -14.85 -16.24
N GLY A 33 21.39 -15.75 -15.43
CA GLY A 33 22.65 -16.45 -15.65
C GLY A 33 23.11 -17.23 -14.43
N SER A 34 24.04 -18.16 -14.61
CA SER A 34 24.55 -19.05 -13.55
C SER A 34 25.28 -18.30 -12.42
N ASN A 35 25.96 -17.20 -12.75
CA ASN A 35 26.65 -16.35 -11.77
C ASN A 35 25.70 -15.74 -10.73
N TYR A 36 24.43 -15.56 -11.05
CA TYR A 36 23.43 -15.05 -10.10
C TYR A 36 23.02 -16.09 -9.05
N LEU A 37 23.14 -17.39 -9.36
CA LEU A 37 22.95 -18.44 -8.36
C LEU A 37 24.03 -18.38 -7.27
N ASP A 38 25.27 -18.06 -7.65
CA ASP A 38 26.36 -17.90 -6.67
C ASP A 38 26.24 -16.59 -5.90
N LEU A 39 25.78 -15.53 -6.55
CA LEU A 39 25.61 -14.23 -5.92
C LEU A 39 24.51 -14.23 -4.88
N ILE A 40 23.39 -14.93 -5.12
CA ILE A 40 22.25 -14.94 -4.18
C ILE A 40 22.66 -15.55 -2.82
N THR A 41 23.63 -16.49 -2.81
CA THR A 41 24.13 -17.09 -1.58
C THR A 41 24.94 -16.13 -0.71
N LYS A 42 25.37 -14.99 -1.27
CA LYS A 42 26.17 -13.96 -0.60
C LYS A 42 25.34 -12.75 -0.17
N VAL A 43 24.05 -12.75 -0.50
CA VAL A 43 23.14 -11.66 -0.09
C VAL A 43 23.00 -11.68 1.42
N ASN A 44 23.24 -10.54 2.03
CA ASN A 44 23.10 -10.34 3.48
C ASN A 44 22.13 -9.24 3.86
N THR A 45 21.71 -8.42 2.88
CA THR A 45 20.77 -7.32 3.04
C THR A 45 19.71 -7.41 1.95
N ILE A 46 18.45 -7.29 2.32
CA ILE A 46 17.32 -7.25 1.40
C ILE A 46 16.59 -5.93 1.61
N VAL A 47 16.30 -5.26 0.50
CA VAL A 47 15.49 -4.04 0.49
C VAL A 47 14.17 -4.35 -0.19
N MET A 48 13.07 -4.11 0.52
CA MET A 48 11.71 -4.41 0.05
C MET A 48 10.87 -3.14 -0.03
N ASP A 49 10.05 -3.03 -1.05
CA ASP A 49 8.96 -2.05 -1.06
C ASP A 49 7.85 -2.50 -0.09
N LYS A 50 7.13 -1.54 0.48
CA LYS A 50 6.01 -1.81 1.40
C LYS A 50 4.79 -2.30 0.62
N THR A 51 4.29 -1.45 -0.28
CA THR A 51 2.98 -1.60 -0.91
C THR A 51 2.99 -2.66 -2.02
N GLY A 52 2.15 -3.68 -1.90
CA GLY A 52 2.08 -4.80 -2.84
C GLY A 52 3.19 -5.85 -2.68
N THR A 53 4.22 -5.61 -1.86
CA THR A 53 5.29 -6.56 -1.53
C THR A 53 5.08 -7.20 -0.17
N LEU A 54 5.17 -6.42 0.90
CA LEU A 54 4.85 -6.87 2.27
C LEU A 54 3.35 -6.77 2.58
N THR A 55 2.64 -5.94 1.83
CA THR A 55 1.21 -5.75 1.93
C THR A 55 0.51 -6.27 0.68
N GLU A 56 -0.79 -6.43 0.74
CA GLU A 56 -1.61 -6.88 -0.39
C GLU A 56 -1.84 -5.78 -1.44
N GLY A 57 -1.50 -4.52 -1.12
CA GLY A 57 -1.87 -3.35 -1.93
C GLY A 57 -3.38 -3.07 -1.87
N VAL A 58 -4.06 -3.66 -0.88
CA VAL A 58 -5.49 -3.47 -0.65
C VAL A 58 -5.69 -2.59 0.57
N PHE A 59 -6.21 -1.41 0.32
CA PHE A 59 -6.52 -0.45 1.38
C PHE A 59 -7.82 -0.80 2.08
N LYS A 60 -7.84 -0.64 3.40
CA LYS A 60 -9.06 -0.74 4.22
C LYS A 60 -9.16 0.44 5.17
N VAL A 61 -10.38 0.85 5.47
CA VAL A 61 -10.64 1.80 6.56
C VAL A 61 -10.31 1.10 7.86
N ARG A 62 -9.36 1.67 8.61
CA ARG A 62 -8.93 1.18 9.91
C ARG A 62 -9.71 1.83 11.04
N ASP A 63 -9.86 3.16 10.95
CA ASP A 63 -10.54 3.93 11.97
C ASP A 63 -11.14 5.22 11.38
N ILE A 64 -12.13 5.78 12.05
CA ILE A 64 -12.81 7.01 11.68
C ILE A 64 -12.89 7.90 12.91
N VAL A 65 -12.32 9.08 12.82
CA VAL A 65 -12.34 10.08 13.88
C VAL A 65 -13.15 11.27 13.38
N THR A 66 -14.23 11.58 14.08
CA THR A 66 -15.11 12.73 13.81
C THR A 66 -14.99 13.78 14.89
N SER A 67 -15.16 15.07 14.54
CA SER A 67 -15.13 16.17 15.52
C SER A 67 -16.47 16.37 16.24
N GLU A 68 -17.51 16.76 15.52
CA GLU A 68 -18.83 17.08 16.09
C GLU A 68 -19.98 16.36 15.39
N MET A 69 -19.65 15.50 14.41
CA MET A 69 -20.65 14.81 13.56
C MET A 69 -20.78 13.34 13.97
N ASP A 70 -21.98 12.79 13.79
CA ASP A 70 -22.21 11.36 13.88
C ASP A 70 -21.37 10.60 12.84
N GLN A 71 -20.70 9.52 13.27
CA GLN A 71 -19.78 8.75 12.46
C GLN A 71 -20.47 8.12 11.24
N ILE A 72 -21.72 7.71 11.39
CA ILE A 72 -22.51 7.13 10.30
C ILE A 72 -22.84 8.19 9.25
N GLU A 73 -23.25 9.38 9.66
CA GLU A 73 -23.51 10.48 8.72
C GLU A 73 -22.22 10.89 8.01
N PHE A 74 -21.12 10.99 8.73
CA PHE A 74 -19.79 11.33 8.21
C PHE A 74 -19.36 10.37 7.09
N ILE A 75 -19.38 9.06 7.37
CA ILE A 75 -18.91 8.07 6.38
C ILE A 75 -19.85 8.00 5.17
N ARG A 76 -21.15 8.19 5.36
CA ARG A 76 -22.13 8.26 4.26
C ARG A 76 -21.85 9.42 3.31
N MET A 77 -21.58 10.60 3.84
CA MET A 77 -21.26 11.78 3.04
C MET A 77 -19.94 11.60 2.29
N LEU A 78 -18.93 11.10 2.97
CA LEU A 78 -17.63 10.81 2.38
C LEU A 78 -17.73 9.76 1.28
N ALA A 79 -18.39 8.64 1.53
CA ALA A 79 -18.60 7.60 0.53
C ALA A 79 -19.39 8.08 -0.68
N ALA A 80 -20.39 8.95 -0.50
CA ALA A 80 -21.12 9.53 -1.61
C ALA A 80 -20.21 10.35 -2.53
N LEU A 81 -19.27 11.11 -1.97
CA LEU A 81 -18.27 11.88 -2.73
C LEU A 81 -17.29 10.95 -3.44
N GLU A 82 -16.77 9.93 -2.74
CA GLU A 82 -15.72 9.03 -3.23
C GLU A 82 -16.20 8.01 -4.28
N ARG A 83 -17.52 7.77 -4.41
CA ARG A 83 -18.09 6.84 -5.41
C ARG A 83 -17.70 7.13 -6.85
N LYS A 84 -17.33 8.35 -7.18
CA LYS A 84 -16.92 8.76 -8.53
C LYS A 84 -15.40 8.65 -8.75
N SER A 85 -14.63 8.41 -7.71
CA SER A 85 -13.18 8.25 -7.79
C SER A 85 -12.79 6.80 -8.07
N ASN A 86 -11.78 6.63 -8.92
CA ASN A 86 -11.15 5.32 -9.17
C ASN A 86 -9.98 5.04 -8.23
N HIS A 87 -9.66 5.95 -7.32
CA HIS A 87 -8.53 5.80 -6.42
C HIS A 87 -8.73 4.60 -5.48
N PRO A 88 -7.68 3.80 -5.18
CA PRO A 88 -7.81 2.65 -4.27
C PRO A 88 -8.36 3.00 -2.88
N ILE A 89 -7.98 4.16 -2.34
CA ILE A 89 -8.49 4.68 -1.06
C ILE A 89 -10.00 4.96 -1.14
N ALA A 90 -10.46 5.54 -2.23
CA ALA A 90 -11.89 5.80 -2.46
C ALA A 90 -12.71 4.51 -2.45
N LYS A 91 -12.18 3.47 -3.12
CA LYS A 91 -12.81 2.14 -3.12
C LYS A 91 -12.91 1.56 -1.71
N ALA A 92 -11.87 1.70 -0.90
CA ALA A 92 -11.86 1.24 0.49
C ALA A 92 -12.94 1.94 1.34
N ILE A 93 -13.08 3.26 1.17
CA ILE A 93 -14.09 4.06 1.88
C ILE A 93 -15.50 3.65 1.45
N VAL A 94 -15.73 3.50 0.15
CA VAL A 94 -17.02 3.08 -0.40
C VAL A 94 -17.37 1.66 0.04
N GLU A 95 -16.40 0.75 0.07
CA GLU A 95 -16.58 -0.63 0.55
C GLU A 95 -16.96 -0.66 2.02
N TYR A 96 -16.26 0.11 2.86
CA TYR A 96 -16.57 0.22 4.28
C TYR A 96 -18.00 0.73 4.52
N ALA A 97 -18.42 1.69 3.72
CA ALA A 97 -19.75 2.29 3.82
C ALA A 97 -20.88 1.45 3.21
N LYS A 98 -20.62 0.30 2.58
CA LYS A 98 -21.64 -0.54 1.91
C LYS A 98 -22.76 -0.99 2.83
N ASN A 99 -22.47 -1.25 4.09
CA ASN A 99 -23.44 -1.69 5.08
C ASN A 99 -24.34 -0.53 5.55
N GLU A 100 -23.91 0.71 5.27
CA GLU A 100 -24.62 1.92 5.62
C GLU A 100 -25.42 2.41 4.40
N THR A 101 -26.60 1.82 4.18
CA THR A 101 -27.50 2.17 3.06
C THR A 101 -27.77 3.69 3.04
N SER A 102 -27.06 4.39 2.18
CA SER A 102 -27.19 5.84 2.03
C SER A 102 -27.73 6.17 0.66
N SER A 103 -28.82 6.94 0.65
CA SER A 103 -29.37 7.58 -0.54
C SER A 103 -28.65 8.88 -0.93
N TYR A 104 -27.52 9.21 -0.26
CA TYR A 104 -26.80 10.44 -0.54
C TYR A 104 -26.17 10.38 -1.93
N GLN A 105 -26.43 11.43 -2.71
CA GLN A 105 -25.83 11.64 -4.02
C GLN A 105 -24.89 12.84 -3.94
N ALA A 106 -23.76 12.73 -4.59
CA ALA A 106 -22.82 13.82 -4.72
C ALA A 106 -22.96 14.48 -6.10
N GLU A 107 -22.99 15.79 -6.10
CA GLU A 107 -23.10 16.66 -7.26
C GLU A 107 -21.86 17.55 -7.36
N TYR A 108 -21.58 18.07 -8.56
CA TYR A 108 -20.49 19.02 -8.83
C TYR A 108 -19.13 18.52 -8.32
N ILE A 109 -18.87 17.21 -8.47
CA ILE A 109 -17.63 16.61 -8.02
C ILE A 109 -16.49 17.09 -8.89
N GLN A 110 -15.42 17.57 -8.25
CA GLN A 110 -14.17 17.95 -8.88
C GLN A 110 -13.01 17.22 -8.21
N GLU A 111 -12.22 16.56 -9.01
CA GLU A 111 -10.95 15.98 -8.56
C GLU A 111 -9.83 17.00 -8.75
N ILE A 112 -9.11 17.29 -7.67
CA ILE A 112 -7.94 18.17 -7.67
C ILE A 112 -6.71 17.28 -7.55
N SER A 113 -6.01 17.11 -8.65
CA SER A 113 -4.85 16.21 -8.75
C SER A 113 -3.82 16.49 -7.66
N GLY A 114 -3.46 15.45 -6.91
CA GLY A 114 -2.52 15.52 -5.80
C GLY A 114 -3.05 16.13 -4.50
N TYR A 115 -4.36 16.49 -4.45
CA TYR A 115 -5.00 17.10 -3.27
C TYR A 115 -6.17 16.26 -2.75
N GLY A 116 -7.09 15.86 -3.63
CA GLY A 116 -8.29 15.11 -3.26
C GLY A 116 -9.53 15.55 -4.06
N LEU A 117 -10.69 15.36 -3.47
CA LEU A 117 -12.01 15.60 -4.08
C LEU A 117 -12.77 16.74 -3.39
N THR A 118 -13.57 17.42 -4.17
CA THR A 118 -14.55 18.40 -3.69
C THR A 118 -15.91 18.13 -4.34
N GLY A 119 -16.99 18.44 -3.66
CA GLY A 119 -18.33 18.28 -4.23
C GLY A 119 -19.43 18.72 -3.27
N ILE A 120 -20.66 18.61 -3.71
CA ILE A 120 -21.84 18.89 -2.88
C ILE A 120 -22.55 17.58 -2.57
N VAL A 121 -22.69 17.25 -1.29
CA VAL A 121 -23.43 16.08 -0.82
C VAL A 121 -24.53 16.56 0.12
N ASN A 122 -25.77 16.19 -0.15
CA ASN A 122 -26.92 16.59 0.66
C ASN A 122 -26.95 18.11 0.95
N ARG A 123 -26.70 18.92 -0.10
CA ARG A 123 -26.64 20.41 -0.04
C ARG A 123 -25.50 20.97 0.83
N LYS A 124 -24.57 20.16 1.27
CA LYS A 124 -23.37 20.58 2.03
C LYS A 124 -22.15 20.47 1.13
N GLU A 125 -21.27 21.47 1.14
CA GLU A 125 -19.98 21.40 0.49
C GLU A 125 -19.09 20.41 1.26
N VAL A 126 -18.55 19.40 0.57
CA VAL A 126 -17.68 18.37 1.15
C VAL A 126 -16.34 18.39 0.45
N LEU A 127 -15.28 18.42 1.25
CA LEU A 127 -13.89 18.30 0.83
C LEU A 127 -13.34 17.01 1.42
N ALA A 128 -12.69 16.19 0.60
CA ALA A 128 -12.02 14.97 1.06
C ALA A 128 -10.63 14.87 0.42
N GLY A 129 -9.59 14.77 1.21
CA GLY A 129 -8.23 14.69 0.69
C GLY A 129 -7.14 14.87 1.73
N ASN A 130 -5.96 15.29 1.28
CA ASN A 130 -4.82 15.52 2.16
C ASN A 130 -4.81 16.93 2.80
N ALA A 131 -3.85 17.18 3.68
CA ALA A 131 -3.67 18.45 4.36
C ALA A 131 -3.55 19.66 3.40
N LYS A 132 -2.98 19.44 2.21
CA LYS A 132 -2.83 20.51 1.20
C LYS A 132 -4.19 20.96 0.67
N LEU A 133 -5.17 20.04 0.55
CA LEU A 133 -6.54 20.39 0.15
C LEU A 133 -7.19 21.32 1.17
N LEU A 134 -7.15 20.95 2.44
CA LEU A 134 -7.75 21.75 3.51
C LEU A 134 -7.11 23.13 3.61
N LYS A 135 -5.79 23.22 3.54
CA LYS A 135 -5.04 24.48 3.51
C LYS A 135 -5.44 25.37 2.32
N LYS A 136 -5.63 24.78 1.13
CA LYS A 136 -6.06 25.50 -0.07
C LYS A 136 -7.46 26.13 0.09
N TYR A 137 -8.35 25.48 0.82
CA TYR A 137 -9.70 25.96 1.09
C TYR A 137 -9.82 26.71 2.42
N ASN A 138 -8.69 27.05 3.07
CA ASN A 138 -8.62 27.78 4.35
C ASN A 138 -9.42 27.10 5.47
N VAL A 139 -9.40 25.76 5.51
CA VAL A 139 -9.99 24.97 6.59
C VAL A 139 -8.93 24.72 7.66
N SER A 140 -9.19 25.18 8.87
CA SER A 140 -8.32 24.93 10.03
C SER A 140 -8.64 23.56 10.66
N TYR A 141 -7.63 22.84 11.07
CA TYR A 141 -7.70 21.58 11.80
C TYR A 141 -6.54 21.51 12.82
N ASP A 142 -6.58 20.56 13.75
CA ASP A 142 -5.54 20.39 14.76
C ASP A 142 -4.21 19.98 14.12
N PRO A 143 -3.11 20.74 14.31
CA PRO A 143 -1.80 20.40 13.74
C PRO A 143 -1.26 19.02 14.16
N VAL A 144 -1.68 18.47 15.29
CA VAL A 144 -1.30 17.12 15.75
C VAL A 144 -1.64 16.04 14.72
N ILE A 145 -2.63 16.30 13.87
CA ILE A 145 -3.02 15.39 12.79
C ILE A 145 -1.91 15.29 11.72
N ASP A 146 -1.10 16.32 11.53
CA ASP A 146 0.03 16.30 10.59
C ASP A 146 1.16 15.34 11.04
N ASP A 147 1.20 14.94 12.31
CA ASP A 147 2.17 13.98 12.89
C ASP A 147 1.75 12.51 12.69
N ILE A 148 0.53 12.27 12.20
CA ILE A 148 0.07 10.92 11.91
C ILE A 148 0.87 10.37 10.73
N THR A 149 1.56 9.25 10.95
CA THR A 149 2.41 8.59 9.94
C THR A 149 1.63 7.69 8.98
N GLU A 150 0.40 7.37 9.33
CA GLU A 150 -0.49 6.54 8.53
C GLU A 150 -1.16 7.36 7.40
N THR A 151 -1.62 6.67 6.37
CA THR A 151 -2.38 7.33 5.31
C THR A 151 -3.73 7.80 5.86
N ILE A 152 -3.99 9.11 5.78
CA ILE A 152 -5.25 9.71 6.25
C ILE A 152 -5.96 10.44 5.12
N VAL A 153 -7.29 10.42 5.18
CA VAL A 153 -8.17 11.26 4.37
C VAL A 153 -8.85 12.25 5.30
N LEU A 154 -8.47 13.50 5.20
CA LEU A 154 -9.07 14.60 5.95
C LEU A 154 -10.37 15.03 5.27
N VAL A 155 -11.41 15.30 6.07
CA VAL A 155 -12.71 15.68 5.57
C VAL A 155 -13.14 17.01 6.19
N ALA A 156 -13.64 17.91 5.34
CA ALA A 156 -14.27 19.14 5.77
C ALA A 156 -15.66 19.25 5.16
N ILE A 157 -16.59 19.81 5.93
CA ILE A 157 -17.99 20.04 5.53
C ILE A 157 -18.31 21.50 5.78
N ASN A 158 -18.84 22.19 4.75
CA ASN A 158 -19.14 23.62 4.80
C ASN A 158 -17.97 24.44 5.36
N LYS A 159 -16.75 24.16 4.88
CA LYS A 159 -15.48 24.80 5.29
C LYS A 159 -15.11 24.62 6.76
N LYS A 160 -15.69 23.67 7.46
CA LYS A 160 -15.31 23.29 8.82
C LYS A 160 -14.72 21.90 8.80
N PHE A 161 -13.66 21.68 9.56
CA PHE A 161 -13.09 20.35 9.74
C PHE A 161 -14.12 19.42 10.39
N ALA A 162 -14.40 18.30 9.76
CA ALA A 162 -15.41 17.34 10.20
C ALA A 162 -14.76 16.08 10.81
N GLY A 163 -13.53 15.77 10.42
CA GLY A 163 -12.83 14.58 10.90
C GLY A 163 -11.87 14.02 9.86
N TYR A 164 -11.40 12.81 10.10
CA TYR A 164 -10.53 12.09 9.18
C TYR A 164 -10.77 10.58 9.22
N VAL A 165 -10.34 9.91 8.17
CA VAL A 165 -10.37 8.45 8.05
C VAL A 165 -8.94 7.95 7.99
N LEU A 166 -8.60 6.99 8.83
CA LEU A 166 -7.35 6.26 8.81
C LEU A 166 -7.46 5.10 7.82
N ILE A 167 -6.53 5.06 6.90
CA ILE A 167 -6.47 4.02 5.87
C ILE A 167 -5.22 3.17 6.12
N ALA A 168 -5.42 1.87 6.25
CA ALA A 168 -4.33 0.91 6.37
C ALA A 168 -4.26 0.03 5.12
N ASP A 169 -3.05 -0.27 4.70
CA ASP A 169 -2.78 -1.33 3.73
C ASP A 169 -2.67 -2.65 4.48
N ILE A 170 -3.29 -3.70 3.96
CA ILE A 170 -3.31 -5.01 4.63
C ILE A 170 -1.95 -5.68 4.46
N ILE A 171 -1.34 -6.02 5.58
CA ILE A 171 -0.13 -6.84 5.58
C ILE A 171 -0.49 -8.26 5.12
N LYS A 172 0.29 -8.85 4.22
CA LYS A 172 0.12 -10.23 3.78
C LYS A 172 0.26 -11.20 4.96
N GLU A 173 -0.56 -12.23 5.00
CA GLU A 173 -0.56 -13.21 6.08
C GLU A 173 0.81 -13.89 6.27
N ASP A 174 1.54 -14.10 5.16
CA ASP A 174 2.85 -14.74 5.15
C ASP A 174 4.02 -13.76 5.35
N ALA A 175 3.78 -12.44 5.38
CA ALA A 175 4.85 -11.45 5.46
C ALA A 175 5.74 -11.63 6.70
N HIS A 176 5.15 -11.87 7.86
CA HIS A 176 5.89 -12.09 9.10
C HIS A 176 6.73 -13.37 9.05
N GLN A 177 6.17 -14.45 8.54
CA GLN A 177 6.87 -15.72 8.38
C GLN A 177 8.01 -15.59 7.37
N THR A 178 7.77 -14.90 6.25
CA THR A 178 8.79 -14.63 5.23
C THR A 178 9.99 -13.90 5.82
N ILE A 179 9.78 -12.86 6.64
CA ILE A 179 10.87 -12.11 7.29
C ILE A 179 11.66 -13.03 8.23
N GLN A 180 10.98 -13.88 9.01
CA GLN A 180 11.64 -14.83 9.90
C GLN A 180 12.48 -15.85 9.13
N ASP A 181 11.95 -16.37 8.03
CA ASP A 181 12.64 -17.36 7.21
C ASP A 181 13.86 -16.76 6.51
N LEU A 182 13.79 -15.52 6.06
CA LEU A 182 14.94 -14.79 5.53
C LEU A 182 16.06 -14.64 6.58
N HIS A 183 15.72 -14.30 7.82
CA HIS A 183 16.71 -14.25 8.91
C HIS A 183 17.32 -15.64 9.20
N ARG A 184 16.52 -16.71 9.16
CA ARG A 184 17.01 -18.09 9.31
C ARG A 184 17.98 -18.51 8.20
N LEU A 185 17.77 -17.99 6.98
CA LEU A 185 18.64 -18.19 5.83
C LEU A 185 19.93 -17.35 5.89
N GLY A 186 20.11 -16.53 6.93
CA GLY A 186 21.33 -15.76 7.15
C GLY A 186 21.28 -14.31 6.65
N ILE A 187 20.12 -13.82 6.24
CA ILE A 187 19.93 -12.39 5.93
C ILE A 187 20.05 -11.61 7.24
N LYS A 188 21.01 -10.69 7.27
CA LYS A 188 21.33 -9.90 8.47
C LYS A 188 20.43 -8.66 8.60
N GLU A 189 20.07 -8.08 7.47
CA GLU A 189 19.35 -6.82 7.43
C GLU A 189 18.22 -6.87 6.40
N ILE A 190 17.05 -6.45 6.83
CA ILE A 190 15.88 -6.29 5.96
C ILE A 190 15.40 -4.85 6.10
N VAL A 191 15.45 -4.11 5.01
CA VAL A 191 15.07 -2.70 4.94
C VAL A 191 13.76 -2.57 4.17
N MET A 192 12.79 -1.90 4.78
CA MET A 192 11.56 -1.54 4.10
C MET A 192 11.67 -0.11 3.55
N LEU A 193 11.41 0.05 2.26
CA LEU A 193 11.25 1.37 1.63
C LEU A 193 9.77 1.68 1.46
N SER A 194 9.39 2.89 1.76
CA SER A 194 8.03 3.40 1.58
C SER A 194 8.10 4.82 1.03
N GLY A 195 7.19 5.15 0.13
CA GLY A 195 6.97 6.52 -0.33
C GLY A 195 6.17 7.37 0.66
N ASP A 196 5.61 6.75 1.72
CA ASP A 196 4.95 7.43 2.82
C ASP A 196 6.00 8.13 3.71
N LYS A 197 5.57 9.15 4.47
CA LYS A 197 6.44 9.88 5.40
C LYS A 197 7.01 8.97 6.48
#